data_5883c18133bd026f2e267b6e787d7cfe
#
_entry.id   5883c18133bd026f2e267b6e787d7cfe
#
_cell.length_a   1.000
_cell.length_b   1.000
_cell.length_c   1.000
_cell.angle_alpha   90.00
_cell.angle_beta   90.00
_cell.angle_gamma   90.00
#
_symmetry.space_group_name_H-M   'P 1'
#
loop_
_entity.id
_entity.type
_entity.pdbx_description
1 polymer ?
#
loop_
_entity_poly.entity_id
_entity_poly.type
_entity_poly.pdbx_seq_one_letter_code
_entity_poly.pdbx_strand_id
1 'polypeptide(L)'
;MKIAILGLGTVGKGVLDVLVNNQKIITARAGEQIIPVAALVRDLAKAKEAIKAYDLANFKLSTNADEILMRDDIDVFVELIGGVDLPRELISTLLKRKKPVVTANKALLAYYRNELEMLAKDTPFGFEASVAGGIPIIKALREGLSANHIEQITGILNGTSNYILTNMMKDGLAFKDALLSAQKLGYAEADPSFDIGGFDAAHKLLILASIAYKLNAKPDDILIEGIENISSDDIYFAQEFGYAIKLLAIAKKSAQSLELRVHPALLEHSKMIAKVDGVMNAVSVWGDCVGESMYYGAGAGAKPTASAVISDLIDIARKIKSPMLGYKDTNLQSGLSLVKSDDLMSKFYLRLRVHDELGVIAKITNIMSQNELSIDSFLQKPNSSKADTTVYFTTHTCKQANVLKSLELIGRENFVVSKPFMIRIEK
;
A
#
# COMPACT_ATOMS: atom_id res chain seq x y z
N MET A 1 9.29 31.07 -4.26
CA MET A 1 10.02 29.76 -4.23
C MET A 1 10.03 29.17 -5.63
N LYS A 2 11.22 28.95 -6.21
CA LYS A 2 11.39 28.34 -7.54
C LYS A 2 11.55 26.84 -7.42
N ILE A 3 10.86 26.07 -8.26
CA ILE A 3 10.95 24.61 -8.24
C ILE A 3 11.36 24.02 -9.59
N ALA A 4 12.06 22.87 -9.55
CA ALA A 4 12.27 22.02 -10.72
C ALA A 4 11.52 20.69 -10.56
N ILE A 5 10.95 20.19 -11.67
CA ILE A 5 10.21 18.94 -11.71
C ILE A 5 11.07 17.89 -12.44
N LEU A 6 11.47 16.84 -11.73
CA LEU A 6 12.19 15.70 -12.30
C LEU A 6 11.15 14.65 -12.73
N GLY A 7 10.76 14.68 -14.00
CA GLY A 7 9.72 13.83 -14.59
C GLY A 7 8.39 14.54 -14.85
N LEU A 8 8.04 14.75 -16.12
CA LEU A 8 6.76 15.33 -16.57
C LEU A 8 5.79 14.25 -17.09
N GLY A 9 5.68 13.13 -16.34
CA GLY A 9 4.65 12.13 -16.57
C GLY A 9 3.26 12.59 -16.10
N THR A 10 2.37 11.63 -15.83
CA THR A 10 0.99 11.90 -15.36
C THR A 10 0.96 12.78 -14.12
N VAL A 11 1.77 12.47 -13.11
CA VAL A 11 1.82 13.23 -11.84
C VAL A 11 2.49 14.59 -12.05
N GLY A 12 3.60 14.67 -12.79
CA GLY A 12 4.31 15.95 -13.06
C GLY A 12 3.43 16.97 -13.78
N LYS A 13 2.63 16.52 -14.77
CA LYS A 13 1.60 17.35 -15.39
C LYS A 13 0.52 17.77 -14.40
N GLY A 14 0.06 16.84 -13.56
CA GLY A 14 -0.90 17.15 -12.51
C GLY A 14 -0.40 18.21 -11.53
N VAL A 15 0.90 18.22 -11.21
CA VAL A 15 1.52 19.27 -10.38
C VAL A 15 1.48 20.62 -11.08
N LEU A 16 1.82 20.69 -12.39
CA LEU A 16 1.68 21.93 -13.17
C LEU A 16 0.24 22.43 -13.23
N ASP A 17 -0.72 21.52 -13.50
CA ASP A 17 -2.16 21.84 -13.53
C ASP A 17 -2.63 22.49 -12.23
N VAL A 18 -2.29 21.86 -11.09
CA VAL A 18 -2.75 22.37 -9.79
C VAL A 18 -2.03 23.66 -9.40
N LEU A 19 -0.73 23.82 -9.71
CA LEU A 19 0.00 25.05 -9.46
C LEU A 19 -0.58 26.22 -10.23
N VAL A 20 -0.97 26.02 -11.49
CA VAL A 20 -1.56 27.08 -12.33
C VAL A 20 -3.00 27.39 -11.89
N ASN A 21 -3.85 26.36 -11.80
CA ASN A 21 -5.28 26.56 -11.55
C ASN A 21 -5.58 27.02 -10.11
N ASN A 22 -4.77 26.62 -9.14
CA ASN A 22 -4.96 26.94 -7.73
C ASN A 22 -3.94 27.95 -7.19
N GLN A 23 -3.23 28.67 -8.07
CA GLN A 23 -2.13 29.57 -7.71
C GLN A 23 -2.48 30.52 -6.55
N LYS A 24 -3.65 31.16 -6.60
CA LYS A 24 -4.07 32.13 -5.57
C LYS A 24 -4.13 31.52 -4.17
N ILE A 25 -4.79 30.37 -4.03
CA ILE A 25 -4.92 29.71 -2.73
C ILE A 25 -3.59 29.10 -2.26
N ILE A 26 -2.78 28.58 -3.19
CA ILE A 26 -1.46 28.04 -2.88
C ILE A 26 -0.55 29.16 -2.36
N THR A 27 -0.50 30.30 -3.07
CA THR A 27 0.30 31.46 -2.65
C THR A 27 -0.15 31.98 -1.29
N ALA A 28 -1.47 32.10 -1.05
CA ALA A 28 -1.99 32.56 0.23
C ALA A 28 -1.62 31.61 1.39
N ARG A 29 -1.56 30.31 1.13
CA ARG A 29 -1.18 29.31 2.13
C ARG A 29 0.34 29.19 2.33
N ALA A 30 1.11 29.30 1.26
CA ALA A 30 2.56 29.21 1.30
C ALA A 30 3.22 30.49 1.85
N GLY A 31 2.55 31.66 1.73
CA GLY A 31 3.12 32.97 2.03
C GLY A 31 3.92 33.57 0.87
N GLU A 32 4.21 32.79 -0.17
CA GLU A 32 4.91 33.20 -1.37
C GLU A 32 4.45 32.37 -2.59
N GLN A 33 4.72 32.85 -3.78
CA GLN A 33 4.39 32.13 -5.02
C GLN A 33 5.35 30.94 -5.23
N ILE A 34 4.80 29.78 -5.58
CA ILE A 34 5.56 28.59 -5.99
C ILE A 34 5.61 28.57 -7.52
N ILE A 35 6.81 28.71 -8.09
CA ILE A 35 7.01 28.93 -9.53
C ILE A 35 7.79 27.76 -10.12
N PRO A 36 7.22 26.95 -11.02
CA PRO A 36 7.97 25.95 -11.76
C PRO A 36 8.85 26.65 -12.80
N VAL A 37 10.16 26.41 -12.77
CA VAL A 37 11.13 27.07 -13.64
C VAL A 37 11.92 26.10 -14.54
N ALA A 38 11.86 24.78 -14.25
CA ALA A 38 12.56 23.78 -15.06
C ALA A 38 11.95 22.39 -14.91
N ALA A 39 12.20 21.52 -15.90
CA ALA A 39 11.96 20.10 -15.74
C ALA A 39 13.05 19.25 -16.43
N LEU A 40 13.39 18.12 -15.77
CA LEU A 40 14.13 17.03 -16.35
C LEU A 40 13.17 16.05 -17.02
N VAL A 41 13.38 15.74 -18.29
CA VAL A 41 12.49 14.87 -19.08
C VAL A 41 13.29 13.90 -19.94
N ARG A 42 12.71 12.78 -20.32
CA ARG A 42 13.32 11.82 -21.26
C ARG A 42 13.12 12.23 -22.73
N ASP A 43 11.99 12.84 -23.04
CA ASP A 43 11.55 13.20 -24.38
C ASP A 43 11.15 14.67 -24.42
N LEU A 44 12.03 15.51 -25.05
CA LEU A 44 11.80 16.95 -25.17
C LEU A 44 10.59 17.29 -26.04
N ALA A 45 10.33 16.54 -27.12
CA ALA A 45 9.23 16.82 -28.01
C ALA A 45 7.88 16.63 -27.30
N LYS A 46 7.73 15.48 -26.63
CA LYS A 46 6.55 15.17 -25.84
C LYS A 46 6.36 16.12 -24.66
N ALA A 47 7.46 16.53 -24.04
CA ALA A 47 7.40 17.48 -22.94
C ALA A 47 7.00 18.89 -23.40
N LYS A 48 7.55 19.37 -24.51
CA LYS A 48 7.16 20.66 -25.12
C LYS A 48 5.68 20.71 -25.44
N GLU A 49 5.15 19.63 -26.03
CA GLU A 49 3.70 19.54 -26.32
C GLU A 49 2.88 19.57 -25.04
N ALA A 50 3.32 18.84 -24.02
CA ALA A 50 2.62 18.74 -22.74
C ALA A 50 2.51 20.08 -21.98
N ILE A 51 3.47 20.99 -22.15
CA ILE A 51 3.49 22.29 -21.44
C ILE A 51 2.89 23.44 -22.26
N LYS A 52 2.52 23.23 -23.53
CA LYS A 52 1.93 24.29 -24.39
C LYS A 52 0.68 24.94 -23.80
N ALA A 53 -0.08 24.18 -23.01
CA ALA A 53 -1.31 24.67 -22.38
C ALA A 53 -1.06 25.61 -21.20
N TYR A 54 0.19 25.75 -20.75
CA TYR A 54 0.55 26.55 -19.59
C TYR A 54 1.36 27.77 -20.01
N ASP A 55 1.03 28.94 -19.45
CA ASP A 55 1.85 30.14 -19.57
C ASP A 55 3.01 30.06 -18.57
N LEU A 56 4.10 29.40 -18.98
CA LEU A 56 5.29 29.19 -18.16
C LEU A 56 6.46 30.02 -18.70
N ALA A 57 6.54 31.29 -18.28
CA ALA A 57 7.62 32.17 -18.67
C ALA A 57 8.99 31.58 -18.28
N ASN A 58 9.91 31.47 -19.26
CA ASN A 58 11.29 30.99 -19.07
C ASN A 58 11.43 29.56 -18.49
N PHE A 59 10.45 28.69 -18.71
CA PHE A 59 10.51 27.30 -18.24
C PHE A 59 11.51 26.49 -19.07
N LYS A 60 12.58 26.01 -18.43
CA LYS A 60 13.62 25.22 -19.08
C LYS A 60 13.29 23.72 -19.09
N LEU A 61 13.29 23.10 -20.26
CA LEU A 61 13.28 21.64 -20.42
C LEU A 61 14.69 21.13 -20.72
N SER A 62 15.12 20.09 -20.07
CA SER A 62 16.39 19.41 -20.37
C SER A 62 16.27 17.90 -20.24
N THR A 63 17.08 17.17 -21.03
CA THR A 63 17.34 15.74 -20.87
C THR A 63 18.63 15.48 -20.10
N ASN A 64 19.43 16.50 -19.85
CA ASN A 64 20.66 16.41 -19.06
C ASN A 64 20.34 16.77 -17.59
N ALA A 65 20.58 15.82 -16.70
CA ALA A 65 20.33 16.00 -15.27
C ALA A 65 21.18 17.14 -14.67
N ASP A 66 22.46 17.22 -15.01
CA ASP A 66 23.37 18.23 -14.45
C ASP A 66 22.91 19.67 -14.77
N GLU A 67 22.34 19.90 -15.97
CA GLU A 67 21.80 21.20 -16.33
C GLU A 67 20.67 21.67 -15.44
N ILE A 68 19.99 20.77 -14.74
CA ILE A 68 18.88 21.08 -13.83
C ILE A 68 19.36 21.01 -12.38
N LEU A 69 20.06 19.94 -11.98
CA LEU A 69 20.46 19.72 -10.60
C LEU A 69 21.50 20.74 -10.10
N MET A 70 22.38 21.22 -10.98
CA MET A 70 23.44 22.16 -10.61
C MET A 70 22.98 23.63 -10.56
N ARG A 71 21.73 23.92 -10.87
CA ARG A 71 21.18 25.28 -10.77
C ARG A 71 21.03 25.72 -9.31
N ASP A 72 21.68 26.81 -8.94
CA ASP A 72 21.63 27.38 -7.60
C ASP A 72 20.35 28.19 -7.35
N ASP A 73 19.73 28.72 -8.42
CA ASP A 73 18.49 29.50 -8.36
C ASP A 73 17.23 28.67 -8.14
N ILE A 74 17.33 27.33 -8.07
CA ILE A 74 16.23 26.43 -7.75
C ILE A 74 16.22 26.17 -6.24
N ASP A 75 15.07 26.43 -5.61
CA ASP A 75 14.89 26.27 -4.16
C ASP A 75 14.53 24.84 -3.78
N VAL A 76 13.67 24.16 -4.55
CA VAL A 76 13.14 22.82 -4.26
C VAL A 76 13.08 21.95 -5.52
N PHE A 77 13.39 20.68 -5.39
CA PHE A 77 13.29 19.70 -6.48
C PHE A 77 12.17 18.68 -6.20
N VAL A 78 11.33 18.44 -7.20
CA VAL A 78 10.19 17.52 -7.13
C VAL A 78 10.49 16.30 -7.99
N GLU A 79 10.78 15.15 -7.39
CA GLU A 79 11.10 13.90 -8.09
C GLU A 79 9.83 13.08 -8.35
N LEU A 80 9.54 12.83 -9.63
CA LEU A 80 8.36 12.12 -10.14
C LEU A 80 8.71 11.19 -11.31
N ILE A 81 9.97 10.68 -11.35
CA ILE A 81 10.47 9.84 -12.45
C ILE A 81 9.97 8.41 -12.29
N GLY A 82 9.98 7.89 -11.06
CA GLY A 82 9.75 6.48 -10.76
C GLY A 82 11.00 5.61 -10.99
N GLY A 83 10.92 4.33 -10.61
CA GLY A 83 12.08 3.45 -10.53
C GLY A 83 12.91 3.72 -9.27
N VAL A 84 14.11 3.14 -9.18
CA VAL A 84 14.90 3.18 -7.93
C VAL A 84 16.28 3.81 -8.16
N ASP A 85 17.06 3.32 -9.11
CA ASP A 85 18.49 3.65 -9.23
C ASP A 85 18.72 5.14 -9.58
N LEU A 86 18.16 5.60 -10.69
CA LEU A 86 18.30 6.99 -11.13
C LEU A 86 17.71 7.98 -10.09
N PRO A 87 16.49 7.81 -9.57
CA PRO A 87 15.99 8.70 -8.52
C PRO A 87 16.86 8.73 -7.26
N ARG A 88 17.42 7.59 -6.85
CA ARG A 88 18.36 7.52 -5.71
C ARG A 88 19.59 8.38 -5.93
N GLU A 89 20.20 8.30 -7.12
CA GLU A 89 21.37 9.10 -7.49
C GLU A 89 21.05 10.61 -7.49
N LEU A 90 19.96 10.99 -8.16
CA LEU A 90 19.53 12.39 -8.26
C LEU A 90 19.22 12.99 -6.89
N ILE A 91 18.41 12.30 -6.08
CA ILE A 91 18.02 12.77 -4.74
C ILE A 91 19.24 12.83 -3.82
N SER A 92 20.12 11.82 -3.84
CA SER A 92 21.34 11.82 -3.02
C SER A 92 22.25 13.00 -3.37
N THR A 93 22.37 13.33 -4.66
CA THR A 93 23.14 14.51 -5.13
C THR A 93 22.54 15.81 -4.61
N LEU A 94 21.21 15.95 -4.68
CA LEU A 94 20.50 17.14 -4.19
C LEU A 94 20.64 17.30 -2.68
N LEU A 95 20.46 16.23 -1.90
CA LEU A 95 20.58 16.25 -0.44
C LEU A 95 22.02 16.58 0.02
N LYS A 96 23.05 16.07 -0.66
CA LYS A 96 24.45 16.48 -0.40
C LYS A 96 24.69 17.98 -0.65
N ARG A 97 23.93 18.57 -1.59
CA ARG A 97 23.93 20.01 -1.86
C ARG A 97 22.99 20.80 -0.94
N LYS A 98 22.35 20.14 0.05
CA LYS A 98 21.35 20.72 0.96
C LYS A 98 20.15 21.34 0.22
N LYS A 99 19.78 20.77 -0.92
CA LYS A 99 18.60 21.18 -1.68
C LYS A 99 17.38 20.38 -1.21
N PRO A 100 16.29 21.03 -0.80
CA PRO A 100 15.03 20.36 -0.43
C PRO A 100 14.46 19.52 -1.57
N VAL A 101 13.88 18.36 -1.21
CA VAL A 101 13.31 17.40 -2.16
C VAL A 101 11.89 17.06 -1.77
N VAL A 102 11.01 16.93 -2.77
CA VAL A 102 9.70 16.31 -2.63
C VAL A 102 9.63 15.12 -3.59
N THR A 103 9.19 13.95 -3.13
CA THR A 103 9.09 12.76 -3.98
C THR A 103 7.76 12.02 -3.80
N ALA A 104 7.28 11.38 -4.87
CA ALA A 104 6.16 10.44 -4.84
C ALA A 104 6.64 8.97 -4.97
N ASN A 105 7.95 8.72 -4.89
CA ASN A 105 8.55 7.46 -5.26
C ASN A 105 8.55 6.45 -4.12
N LYS A 106 7.45 5.69 -4.02
CA LYS A 106 7.26 4.65 -3.01
C LYS A 106 8.32 3.54 -3.08
N ALA A 107 8.75 3.16 -4.30
CA ALA A 107 9.74 2.09 -4.48
C ALA A 107 11.09 2.50 -3.91
N LEU A 108 11.55 3.70 -4.24
CA LEU A 108 12.78 4.26 -3.68
C LEU A 108 12.74 4.30 -2.14
N LEU A 109 11.63 4.80 -1.58
CA LEU A 109 11.48 4.90 -0.12
C LEU A 109 11.39 3.54 0.56
N ALA A 110 10.76 2.54 -0.06
CA ALA A 110 10.68 1.19 0.49
C ALA A 110 12.08 0.60 0.75
N TYR A 111 13.04 0.83 -0.15
CA TYR A 111 14.39 0.28 -0.04
C TYR A 111 15.38 1.22 0.67
N TYR A 112 15.29 2.54 0.47
CA TYR A 112 16.37 3.48 0.79
C TYR A 112 15.99 4.61 1.75
N ARG A 113 14.79 4.60 2.36
CA ARG A 113 14.30 5.68 3.25
C ARG A 113 15.27 6.03 4.40
N ASN A 114 15.93 5.02 5.00
CA ASN A 114 16.87 5.26 6.10
C ASN A 114 18.18 5.90 5.61
N GLU A 115 18.66 5.50 4.43
CA GLU A 115 19.81 6.16 3.78
C GLU A 115 19.47 7.61 3.45
N LEU A 116 18.28 7.85 2.88
CA LEU A 116 17.82 9.19 2.53
C LEU A 116 17.60 10.06 3.77
N GLU A 117 17.08 9.50 4.87
CA GLU A 117 16.96 10.21 6.15
C GLU A 117 18.33 10.68 6.68
N MET A 118 19.34 9.81 6.63
CA MET A 118 20.70 10.18 7.04
C MET A 118 21.32 11.26 6.16
N LEU A 119 21.02 11.26 4.85
CA LEU A 119 21.49 12.29 3.91
C LEU A 119 20.71 13.59 4.07
N ALA A 120 19.42 13.51 4.28
CA ALA A 120 18.54 14.69 4.42
C ALA A 120 18.90 15.51 5.68
N LYS A 121 19.14 14.85 6.82
CA LYS A 121 19.39 15.52 8.10
C LYS A 121 18.36 16.65 8.34
N ASP A 122 18.82 17.91 8.32
CA ASP A 122 18.00 19.11 8.49
C ASP A 122 17.45 19.66 7.16
N THR A 123 17.77 19.05 6.01
CA THR A 123 17.26 19.43 4.70
C THR A 123 15.82 18.95 4.57
N PRO A 124 14.84 19.82 4.26
CA PRO A 124 13.45 19.42 4.12
C PRO A 124 13.26 18.32 3.07
N PHE A 125 12.52 17.27 3.46
CA PHE A 125 12.21 16.14 2.60
C PHE A 125 10.73 15.77 2.69
N GLY A 126 9.98 16.06 1.62
CA GLY A 126 8.55 15.78 1.51
C GLY A 126 8.29 14.48 0.74
N PHE A 127 7.36 13.65 1.21
CA PHE A 127 7.00 12.40 0.53
C PHE A 127 5.55 11.97 0.77
N GLU A 128 4.67 12.91 1.10
CA GLU A 128 3.24 12.64 1.30
C GLU A 128 2.62 11.89 0.11
N ALA A 129 3.02 12.24 -1.10
CA ALA A 129 2.53 11.64 -2.34
C ALA A 129 2.95 10.18 -2.55
N SER A 130 3.85 9.62 -1.74
CA SER A 130 4.36 8.25 -1.89
C SER A 130 3.40 7.18 -1.40
N VAL A 131 2.48 7.50 -0.49
CA VAL A 131 1.51 6.55 0.09
C VAL A 131 0.09 7.08 -0.03
N ALA A 132 -0.81 6.25 -0.56
CA ALA A 132 -2.24 6.52 -0.65
C ALA A 132 -2.61 7.85 -1.34
N GLY A 133 -1.78 8.34 -2.24
CA GLY A 133 -2.03 9.45 -3.17
C GLY A 133 -2.56 10.72 -2.52
N GLY A 134 -3.87 10.94 -2.57
CA GLY A 134 -4.52 12.14 -2.01
C GLY A 134 -4.84 12.09 -0.53
N ILE A 135 -4.60 10.97 0.14
CA ILE A 135 -4.84 10.80 1.59
C ILE A 135 -3.63 11.34 2.37
N PRO A 136 -3.78 12.32 3.28
CA PRO A 136 -2.67 12.93 4.00
C PRO A 136 -2.18 12.05 5.16
N ILE A 137 -1.80 10.81 4.88
CA ILE A 137 -1.49 9.80 5.91
C ILE A 137 -0.10 9.95 6.50
N ILE A 138 0.88 10.40 5.72
CA ILE A 138 2.25 10.64 6.22
C ILE A 138 2.23 11.74 7.27
N LYS A 139 1.58 12.88 6.98
CA LYS A 139 1.43 13.99 7.93
C LYS A 139 0.56 13.60 9.13
N ALA A 140 -0.49 12.81 8.90
CA ALA A 140 -1.30 12.31 10.00
C ALA A 140 -0.47 11.51 11.00
N LEU A 141 0.35 10.57 10.54
CA LEU A 141 1.23 9.78 11.40
C LEU A 141 2.37 10.60 12.01
N ARG A 142 3.04 11.41 11.18
CA ARG A 142 4.27 12.12 11.55
C ARG A 142 4.02 13.32 12.45
N GLU A 143 2.93 14.06 12.22
CA GLU A 143 2.58 15.28 12.97
C GLU A 143 1.33 15.08 13.83
N GLY A 144 0.22 14.67 13.23
CA GLY A 144 -1.09 14.64 13.89
C GLY A 144 -1.21 13.62 15.02
N LEU A 145 -0.61 12.47 14.83
CA LEU A 145 -0.65 11.35 15.78
C LEU A 145 0.67 11.16 16.55
N SER A 146 1.59 12.10 16.47
CA SER A 146 2.95 11.99 17.03
C SER A 146 3.01 11.80 18.55
N ALA A 147 1.94 12.10 19.27
CA ALA A 147 1.86 11.89 20.72
C ALA A 147 1.41 10.48 21.11
N ASN A 148 1.08 9.61 20.13
CA ASN A 148 0.54 8.28 20.38
C ASN A 148 1.60 7.19 20.19
N HIS A 149 1.51 6.15 21.01
CA HIS A 149 2.05 4.85 20.62
C HIS A 149 1.09 4.22 19.60
N ILE A 150 1.56 4.06 18.37
CA ILE A 150 0.76 3.40 17.34
C ILE A 150 0.75 1.90 17.61
N GLU A 151 -0.44 1.33 17.83
CA GLU A 151 -0.64 -0.08 18.10
C GLU A 151 -0.86 -0.88 16.83
N GLN A 152 -1.61 -0.32 15.88
CA GLN A 152 -1.92 -0.99 14.62
C GLN A 152 -2.14 0.01 13.48
N ILE A 153 -1.68 -0.38 12.31
CA ILE A 153 -2.05 0.24 11.01
C ILE A 153 -2.68 -0.86 10.17
N THR A 154 -3.85 -0.60 9.62
CA THR A 154 -4.53 -1.48 8.68
C THR A 154 -4.92 -0.66 7.45
N GLY A 155 -4.46 -1.06 6.27
CA GLY A 155 -4.69 -0.28 5.05
C GLY A 155 -5.19 -1.09 3.87
N ILE A 156 -6.13 -0.51 3.11
CA ILE A 156 -6.41 -0.86 1.73
C ILE A 156 -5.59 0.12 0.89
N LEU A 157 -4.38 -0.30 0.50
CA LEU A 157 -3.37 0.57 -0.08
C LEU A 157 -3.20 0.41 -1.60
N ASN A 158 -3.91 -0.55 -2.21
CA ASN A 158 -3.88 -0.79 -3.65
C ASN A 158 -5.29 -0.71 -4.24
N GLY A 159 -5.54 0.28 -5.11
CA GLY A 159 -6.84 0.52 -5.73
C GLY A 159 -7.23 -0.54 -6.76
N THR A 160 -6.26 -1.08 -7.50
CA THR A 160 -6.48 -2.13 -8.53
C THR A 160 -7.02 -3.40 -7.89
N SER A 161 -6.33 -3.90 -6.86
CA SER A 161 -6.76 -5.09 -6.12
C SER A 161 -8.11 -4.89 -5.43
N ASN A 162 -8.33 -3.70 -4.84
CA ASN A 162 -9.62 -3.40 -4.21
C ASN A 162 -10.76 -3.33 -5.22
N TYR A 163 -10.54 -2.77 -6.43
CA TYR A 163 -11.51 -2.75 -7.52
C TYR A 163 -11.88 -4.17 -7.96
N ILE A 164 -10.89 -5.04 -8.18
CA ILE A 164 -11.10 -6.43 -8.58
C ILE A 164 -11.95 -7.17 -7.54
N LEU A 165 -11.56 -7.13 -6.27
CA LEU A 165 -12.30 -7.79 -5.18
C LEU A 165 -13.70 -7.20 -5.00
N THR A 166 -13.88 -5.89 -5.20
CA THR A 166 -15.20 -5.24 -5.14
C THR A 166 -16.13 -5.79 -6.22
N ASN A 167 -15.66 -5.93 -7.48
CA ASN A 167 -16.49 -6.44 -8.57
C ASN A 167 -16.77 -7.94 -8.41
N MET A 168 -15.81 -8.71 -7.91
CA MET A 168 -16.08 -10.11 -7.54
C MET A 168 -17.20 -10.21 -6.49
N MET A 169 -17.15 -9.37 -5.45
CA MET A 169 -18.13 -9.37 -4.35
C MET A 169 -19.50 -8.84 -4.77
N LYS A 170 -19.57 -7.73 -5.56
CA LYS A 170 -20.84 -7.05 -5.88
C LYS A 170 -21.49 -7.59 -7.13
N ASP A 171 -20.70 -7.84 -8.17
CA ASP A 171 -21.19 -8.20 -9.51
C ASP A 171 -21.08 -9.70 -9.79
N GLY A 172 -20.50 -10.48 -8.84
CA GLY A 172 -20.31 -11.93 -8.97
C GLY A 172 -19.31 -12.33 -10.04
N LEU A 173 -18.45 -11.40 -10.50
CA LEU A 173 -17.49 -11.68 -11.57
C LEU A 173 -16.43 -12.68 -11.09
N ALA A 174 -15.98 -13.54 -11.99
CA ALA A 174 -14.78 -14.33 -11.77
C ALA A 174 -13.55 -13.41 -11.74
N PHE A 175 -12.49 -13.79 -11.02
CA PHE A 175 -11.25 -13.00 -10.91
C PHE A 175 -10.71 -12.51 -12.26
N LYS A 176 -10.67 -13.39 -13.26
CA LYS A 176 -10.17 -13.08 -14.60
C LYS A 176 -10.99 -11.98 -15.29
N ASP A 177 -12.32 -12.02 -15.16
CA ASP A 177 -13.21 -11.05 -15.79
C ASP A 177 -13.13 -9.69 -15.07
N ALA A 178 -13.03 -9.69 -13.73
CA ALA A 178 -12.82 -8.49 -12.94
C ALA A 178 -11.47 -7.83 -13.27
N LEU A 179 -10.39 -8.61 -13.46
CA LEU A 179 -9.09 -8.11 -13.89
C LEU A 179 -9.15 -7.50 -15.29
N LEU A 180 -9.78 -8.16 -16.26
CA LEU A 180 -9.96 -7.63 -17.61
C LEU A 180 -10.76 -6.31 -17.60
N SER A 181 -11.76 -6.20 -16.73
CA SER A 181 -12.52 -4.96 -16.53
C SER A 181 -11.60 -3.84 -15.99
N ALA A 182 -10.76 -4.14 -14.99
CA ALA A 182 -9.79 -3.19 -14.45
C ALA A 182 -8.81 -2.69 -15.52
N GLN A 183 -8.31 -3.58 -16.37
CA GLN A 183 -7.41 -3.23 -17.47
C GLN A 183 -8.09 -2.33 -18.53
N LYS A 184 -9.32 -2.65 -18.93
CA LYS A 184 -10.11 -1.83 -19.88
C LYS A 184 -10.35 -0.41 -19.37
N LEU A 185 -10.54 -0.24 -18.07
CA LEU A 185 -10.74 1.06 -17.42
C LEU A 185 -9.44 1.79 -17.10
N GLY A 186 -8.27 1.17 -17.34
CA GLY A 186 -6.97 1.75 -17.05
C GLY A 186 -6.59 1.73 -15.56
N TYR A 187 -7.26 0.93 -14.75
CA TYR A 187 -6.92 0.72 -13.34
C TYR A 187 -5.82 -0.32 -13.16
N ALA A 188 -5.66 -1.25 -14.10
CA ALA A 188 -4.59 -2.23 -14.15
C ALA A 188 -3.77 -2.07 -15.42
N GLU A 189 -2.47 -2.24 -15.32
CA GLU A 189 -1.54 -2.32 -16.45
C GLU A 189 -1.63 -3.68 -17.14
N ALA A 190 -0.95 -3.83 -18.30
CA ALA A 190 -0.87 -5.11 -19.01
C ALA A 190 -0.25 -6.22 -18.15
N ASP A 191 0.79 -5.89 -17.37
CA ASP A 191 1.32 -6.73 -16.31
C ASP A 191 0.87 -6.18 -14.95
N PRO A 192 -0.17 -6.76 -14.34
CA PRO A 192 -0.72 -6.30 -13.07
C PRO A 192 -0.05 -6.95 -11.84
N SER A 193 0.96 -7.79 -12.03
CA SER A 193 1.53 -8.66 -10.98
C SER A 193 1.98 -7.89 -9.73
N PHE A 194 2.51 -6.68 -9.89
CA PHE A 194 2.92 -5.83 -8.78
C PHE A 194 1.75 -5.38 -7.90
N ASP A 195 0.58 -5.14 -8.50
CA ASP A 195 -0.64 -4.74 -7.81
C ASP A 195 -1.36 -5.94 -7.20
N ILE A 196 -1.69 -6.95 -8.03
CA ILE A 196 -2.47 -8.11 -7.58
C ILE A 196 -1.68 -9.04 -6.67
N GLY A 197 -0.35 -9.08 -6.79
CA GLY A 197 0.55 -9.83 -5.92
C GLY A 197 0.77 -9.17 -4.55
N GLY A 198 0.29 -7.93 -4.32
CA GLY A 198 0.38 -7.23 -3.03
C GLY A 198 1.66 -6.42 -2.80
N PHE A 199 2.60 -6.40 -3.75
CA PHE A 199 3.91 -5.74 -3.59
C PHE A 199 3.78 -4.22 -3.48
N ASP A 200 2.88 -3.59 -4.24
CA ASP A 200 2.58 -2.16 -4.12
C ASP A 200 2.12 -1.78 -2.72
N ALA A 201 1.21 -2.56 -2.15
CA ALA A 201 0.70 -2.36 -0.80
C ALA A 201 1.79 -2.58 0.27
N ALA A 202 2.70 -3.55 0.06
CA ALA A 202 3.82 -3.83 0.95
C ALA A 202 4.83 -2.67 1.00
N HIS A 203 5.19 -2.08 -0.14
CA HIS A 203 6.06 -0.90 -0.18
C HIS A 203 5.45 0.27 0.60
N LYS A 204 4.16 0.53 0.45
CA LYS A 204 3.45 1.59 1.17
C LYS A 204 3.36 1.30 2.67
N LEU A 205 3.03 0.06 3.06
CA LEU A 205 3.00 -0.36 4.46
C LEU A 205 4.34 -0.13 5.15
N LEU A 206 5.44 -0.48 4.48
CA LEU A 206 6.79 -0.33 5.02
C LEU A 206 7.14 1.12 5.33
N ILE A 207 6.72 2.06 4.45
CA ILE A 207 6.90 3.49 4.69
C ILE A 207 6.11 3.92 5.93
N LEU A 208 4.83 3.54 6.04
CA LEU A 208 3.99 3.88 7.19
C LEU A 208 4.54 3.28 8.49
N ALA A 209 4.94 2.00 8.46
CA ALA A 209 5.52 1.32 9.61
C ALA A 209 6.85 1.96 10.07
N SER A 210 7.63 2.52 9.15
CA SER A 210 8.88 3.20 9.51
C SER A 210 8.64 4.52 10.23
N ILE A 211 7.57 5.23 9.87
CA ILE A 211 7.15 6.44 10.58
C ILE A 211 6.57 6.08 11.95
N ALA A 212 5.69 5.09 12.00
CA ALA A 212 5.00 4.72 13.25
C ALA A 212 5.93 4.07 14.29
N TYR A 213 6.93 3.30 13.84
CA TYR A 213 7.73 2.44 14.74
C TYR A 213 9.25 2.65 14.64
N LYS A 214 9.73 3.60 13.84
CA LYS A 214 11.16 3.79 13.54
C LYS A 214 11.84 2.47 13.09
N LEU A 215 11.18 1.76 12.20
CA LEU A 215 11.55 0.42 11.78
C LEU A 215 12.56 0.45 10.62
N ASN A 216 13.60 -0.36 10.73
CA ASN A 216 14.55 -0.59 9.64
C ASN A 216 14.33 -1.99 9.00
N ALA A 217 13.14 -2.22 8.43
CA ALA A 217 12.84 -3.43 7.68
C ALA A 217 12.92 -3.17 6.16
N LYS A 218 13.01 -4.25 5.40
CA LYS A 218 13.04 -4.27 3.92
C LYS A 218 11.76 -4.92 3.39
N PRO A 219 11.44 -4.76 2.09
CA PRO A 219 10.28 -5.43 1.50
C PRO A 219 10.27 -6.95 1.69
N ASP A 220 11.43 -7.60 1.69
CA ASP A 220 11.57 -9.05 1.87
C ASP A 220 11.25 -9.54 3.31
N ASP A 221 11.15 -8.62 4.27
CA ASP A 221 10.80 -8.92 5.66
C ASP A 221 9.26 -8.97 5.87
N ILE A 222 8.47 -8.68 4.85
CA ILE A 222 7.00 -8.64 4.91
C ILE A 222 6.43 -9.94 4.35
N LEU A 223 5.47 -10.55 5.07
CA LEU A 223 4.64 -11.60 4.48
C LEU A 223 3.75 -10.98 3.40
N ILE A 224 3.91 -11.42 2.15
CA ILE A 224 3.13 -10.90 1.02
C ILE A 224 2.40 -12.06 0.33
N GLU A 225 1.08 -11.96 0.23
CA GLU A 225 0.22 -12.87 -0.51
C GLU A 225 -0.73 -12.05 -1.38
N GLY A 226 -0.84 -12.39 -2.67
CA GLY A 226 -1.70 -11.74 -3.64
C GLY A 226 -3.15 -12.24 -3.63
N ILE A 227 -3.96 -11.67 -4.51
CA ILE A 227 -5.40 -11.97 -4.64
C ILE A 227 -5.72 -12.98 -5.73
N GLU A 228 -4.73 -13.49 -6.47
CA GLU A 228 -4.92 -14.31 -7.68
C GLU A 228 -5.62 -15.65 -7.40
N ASN A 229 -5.53 -16.15 -6.18
CA ASN A 229 -6.12 -17.43 -5.76
C ASN A 229 -7.53 -17.30 -5.18
N ILE A 230 -8.07 -16.08 -5.09
CA ILE A 230 -9.45 -15.85 -4.66
C ILE A 230 -10.40 -16.31 -5.75
N SER A 231 -11.34 -17.15 -5.37
CA SER A 231 -12.33 -17.75 -6.28
C SER A 231 -13.76 -17.30 -5.97
N SER A 232 -14.68 -17.62 -6.86
CA SER A 232 -16.12 -17.38 -6.64
C SER A 232 -16.65 -18.15 -5.42
N ASP A 233 -16.05 -19.29 -5.08
CA ASP A 233 -16.42 -20.05 -3.87
C ASP A 233 -16.07 -19.27 -2.59
N ASP A 234 -14.93 -18.57 -2.56
CA ASP A 234 -14.53 -17.74 -1.43
C ASP A 234 -15.45 -16.52 -1.29
N ILE A 235 -15.84 -15.92 -2.43
CA ILE A 235 -16.81 -14.82 -2.48
C ILE A 235 -18.17 -15.27 -1.94
N TYR A 236 -18.65 -16.43 -2.36
CA TYR A 236 -19.90 -17.01 -1.87
C TYR A 236 -19.86 -17.20 -0.35
N PHE A 237 -18.81 -17.85 0.18
CA PHE A 237 -18.65 -18.02 1.62
C PHE A 237 -18.66 -16.67 2.35
N ALA A 238 -17.90 -15.69 1.86
CA ALA A 238 -17.82 -14.39 2.50
C ALA A 238 -19.20 -13.72 2.60
N GLN A 239 -20.00 -13.76 1.52
CA GLN A 239 -21.37 -13.20 1.50
C GLN A 239 -22.29 -13.90 2.48
N GLU A 240 -22.30 -15.25 2.50
CA GLU A 240 -23.16 -16.07 3.40
C GLU A 240 -22.85 -15.81 4.88
N PHE A 241 -21.59 -15.57 5.21
CA PHE A 241 -21.16 -15.39 6.60
C PHE A 241 -20.93 -13.92 7.00
N GLY A 242 -21.36 -12.97 6.17
CA GLY A 242 -21.31 -11.55 6.50
C GLY A 242 -19.91 -10.95 6.49
N TYR A 243 -19.03 -11.47 5.66
CA TYR A 243 -17.66 -10.97 5.47
C TYR A 243 -17.50 -10.25 4.12
N ALA A 244 -16.57 -9.29 4.10
CA ALA A 244 -15.97 -8.76 2.88
C ALA A 244 -14.54 -9.32 2.72
N ILE A 245 -14.11 -9.54 1.48
CA ILE A 245 -12.71 -9.89 1.17
C ILE A 245 -11.98 -8.62 0.73
N LYS A 246 -10.87 -8.28 1.39
CA LYS A 246 -10.02 -7.14 1.08
C LYS A 246 -8.55 -7.56 1.07
N LEU A 247 -7.73 -6.94 0.19
CA LEU A 247 -6.28 -7.04 0.31
C LEU A 247 -5.83 -6.04 1.38
N LEU A 248 -5.43 -6.52 2.54
CA LEU A 248 -5.02 -5.70 3.68
C LEU A 248 -3.51 -5.65 3.82
N ALA A 249 -3.01 -4.45 4.05
CA ALA A 249 -1.66 -4.18 4.53
C ALA A 249 -1.73 -3.90 6.03
N ILE A 250 -1.07 -4.72 6.85
CA ILE A 250 -1.21 -4.70 8.30
C ILE A 250 0.17 -4.58 8.95
N ALA A 251 0.33 -3.55 9.81
CA ALA A 251 1.41 -3.46 10.78
C ALA A 251 0.78 -3.47 12.18
N LYS A 252 1.07 -4.51 12.98
CA LYS A 252 0.46 -4.70 14.31
C LYS A 252 1.52 -4.95 15.35
N LYS A 253 1.58 -4.07 16.34
CA LYS A 253 2.51 -4.17 17.47
C LYS A 253 1.90 -5.01 18.59
N SER A 254 2.70 -5.90 19.17
CA SER A 254 2.35 -6.67 20.34
C SER A 254 3.57 -6.76 21.26
N ALA A 255 3.54 -6.05 22.38
CA ALA A 255 4.68 -5.94 23.30
C ALA A 255 5.97 -5.50 22.57
N GLN A 256 6.95 -6.39 22.43
CA GLN A 256 8.24 -6.16 21.78
C GLN A 256 8.30 -6.73 20.36
N SER A 257 7.16 -7.13 19.78
CA SER A 257 7.08 -7.71 18.45
C SER A 257 6.19 -6.89 17.51
N LEU A 258 6.46 -7.00 16.22
CA LEU A 258 5.73 -6.33 15.16
C LEU A 258 5.40 -7.32 14.04
N GLU A 259 4.13 -7.47 13.70
CA GLU A 259 3.67 -8.15 12.50
C GLU A 259 3.70 -7.17 11.33
N LEU A 260 4.29 -7.58 10.21
CA LEU A 260 4.20 -6.89 8.92
C LEU A 260 3.68 -7.87 7.88
N ARG A 261 2.51 -7.60 7.32
CA ARG A 261 1.88 -8.53 6.38
C ARG A 261 0.95 -7.83 5.40
N VAL A 262 0.91 -8.36 4.18
CA VAL A 262 -0.02 -7.98 3.12
C VAL A 262 -0.65 -9.26 2.58
N HIS A 263 -1.95 -9.40 2.70
CA HIS A 263 -2.65 -10.60 2.25
C HIS A 263 -4.16 -10.35 2.09
N PRO A 264 -4.87 -11.18 1.32
CA PRO A 264 -6.32 -11.22 1.35
C PRO A 264 -6.81 -11.55 2.77
N ALA A 265 -7.83 -10.85 3.22
CA ALA A 265 -8.42 -11.06 4.54
C ALA A 265 -9.95 -11.00 4.47
N LEU A 266 -10.59 -11.82 5.29
CA LEU A 266 -12.01 -11.75 5.59
C LEU A 266 -12.21 -10.73 6.72
N LEU A 267 -13.07 -9.76 6.47
CA LEU A 267 -13.46 -8.72 7.42
C LEU A 267 -14.98 -8.73 7.62
N GLU A 268 -15.44 -8.66 8.86
CA GLU A 268 -16.86 -8.47 9.12
C GLU A 268 -17.39 -7.20 8.45
N HIS A 269 -18.57 -7.26 7.84
CA HIS A 269 -19.21 -6.09 7.20
C HIS A 269 -19.46 -4.92 8.14
N SER A 270 -19.48 -5.17 9.45
CA SER A 270 -19.62 -4.14 10.50
C SER A 270 -18.44 -3.17 10.52
N LYS A 271 -17.24 -3.61 10.12
CA LYS A 271 -16.02 -2.80 10.10
C LYS A 271 -16.09 -1.71 9.03
N MET A 272 -15.64 -0.49 9.37
CA MET A 272 -15.64 0.64 8.42
C MET A 272 -14.74 0.37 7.21
N ILE A 273 -13.57 -0.22 7.44
CA ILE A 273 -12.62 -0.54 6.37
C ILE A 273 -13.16 -1.61 5.40
N ALA A 274 -14.04 -2.51 5.85
CA ALA A 274 -14.70 -3.48 4.99
C ALA A 274 -15.59 -2.85 3.91
N LYS A 275 -16.08 -1.62 4.16
CA LYS A 275 -16.97 -0.85 3.28
C LYS A 275 -16.24 -0.01 2.22
N VAL A 276 -14.92 -0.07 2.19
CA VAL A 276 -14.10 0.66 1.21
C VAL A 276 -14.09 -0.09 -0.11
N ASP A 277 -14.80 0.42 -1.10
CA ASP A 277 -15.04 -0.25 -2.38
C ASP A 277 -14.42 0.48 -3.57
N GLY A 278 -14.40 -0.20 -4.72
CA GLY A 278 -13.88 0.31 -5.98
C GLY A 278 -12.38 0.58 -5.91
N VAL A 279 -11.94 1.68 -6.52
CA VAL A 279 -10.52 2.08 -6.58
C VAL A 279 -10.04 2.87 -5.36
N MET A 280 -10.91 3.01 -4.34
CA MET A 280 -10.61 3.84 -3.19
C MET A 280 -9.63 3.15 -2.23
N ASN A 281 -8.83 3.98 -1.57
CA ASN A 281 -7.92 3.55 -0.51
C ASN A 281 -8.44 4.00 0.85
N ALA A 282 -7.99 3.30 1.89
CA ALA A 282 -8.19 3.73 3.27
C ALA A 282 -7.04 3.24 4.15
N VAL A 283 -6.77 4.00 5.20
CA VAL A 283 -5.82 3.62 6.25
C VAL A 283 -6.49 3.85 7.60
N SER A 284 -6.63 2.80 8.38
CA SER A 284 -7.04 2.85 9.78
C SER A 284 -5.80 2.77 10.66
N VAL A 285 -5.68 3.68 11.59
CA VAL A 285 -4.57 3.79 12.56
C VAL A 285 -5.13 3.75 13.97
N TRP A 286 -4.62 2.85 14.80
CA TRP A 286 -4.95 2.76 16.21
C TRP A 286 -3.81 3.31 17.05
N GLY A 287 -4.11 4.34 17.84
CA GLY A 287 -3.20 4.93 18.82
C GLY A 287 -3.73 4.74 20.24
N ASP A 288 -2.81 4.60 21.20
CA ASP A 288 -3.14 4.37 22.61
C ASP A 288 -3.98 5.49 23.23
N CYS A 289 -3.78 6.74 22.80
CA CYS A 289 -4.51 7.90 23.30
C CYS A 289 -5.76 8.24 22.49
N VAL A 290 -5.70 8.10 21.15
CA VAL A 290 -6.77 8.57 20.26
C VAL A 290 -7.76 7.46 19.87
N GLY A 291 -7.40 6.19 20.06
CA GLY A 291 -8.16 5.05 19.54
C GLY A 291 -8.03 4.92 18.02
N GLU A 292 -9.09 4.47 17.36
CA GLU A 292 -9.10 4.30 15.91
C GLU A 292 -9.37 5.62 15.19
N SER A 293 -8.48 5.94 14.23
CA SER A 293 -8.68 7.01 13.25
C SER A 293 -8.59 6.43 11.86
N MET A 294 -9.57 6.70 10.99
CA MET A 294 -9.59 6.18 9.62
C MET A 294 -9.53 7.32 8.60
N TYR A 295 -8.65 7.16 7.63
CA TYR A 295 -8.41 8.09 6.52
C TYR A 295 -8.85 7.40 5.22
N TYR A 296 -9.73 8.04 4.46
CA TYR A 296 -10.32 7.50 3.24
C TYR A 296 -10.22 8.49 2.09
N GLY A 297 -9.91 8.02 0.90
CA GLY A 297 -9.82 8.88 -0.28
C GLY A 297 -9.27 8.18 -1.52
N ALA A 298 -8.97 8.98 -2.54
CA ALA A 298 -8.35 8.49 -3.76
C ALA A 298 -6.88 8.15 -3.53
N GLY A 299 -6.52 6.87 -3.71
CA GLY A 299 -5.18 6.35 -3.47
C GLY A 299 -4.18 6.60 -4.60
N ALA A 300 -4.64 7.02 -5.78
CA ALA A 300 -3.84 7.30 -6.96
C ALA A 300 -4.54 8.33 -7.87
N GLY A 301 -3.82 8.78 -8.90
CA GLY A 301 -4.33 9.70 -9.91
C GLY A 301 -3.53 11.00 -9.96
N ALA A 302 -3.57 11.67 -11.13
CA ALA A 302 -2.79 12.88 -11.38
C ALA A 302 -3.05 13.98 -10.34
N LYS A 303 -4.30 14.39 -10.13
CA LYS A 303 -4.68 15.47 -9.22
C LYS A 303 -4.54 15.09 -7.73
N PRO A 304 -5.01 13.91 -7.26
CA PRO A 304 -4.81 13.51 -5.87
C PRO A 304 -3.33 13.50 -5.47
N THR A 305 -2.48 12.86 -6.27
CA THR A 305 -1.03 12.79 -6.01
C THR A 305 -0.37 14.17 -6.08
N ALA A 306 -0.75 14.99 -7.07
CA ALA A 306 -0.25 16.39 -7.16
C ALA A 306 -0.66 17.23 -5.95
N SER A 307 -1.86 17.03 -5.40
CA SER A 307 -2.30 17.72 -4.17
C SER A 307 -1.36 17.43 -3.00
N ALA A 308 -0.93 16.18 -2.83
CA ALA A 308 0.01 15.79 -1.78
C ALA A 308 1.41 16.39 -2.00
N VAL A 309 1.92 16.36 -3.26
CA VAL A 309 3.18 17.04 -3.63
C VAL A 309 3.14 18.51 -3.27
N ILE A 310 2.07 19.21 -3.64
CA ILE A 310 1.94 20.64 -3.38
C ILE A 310 1.78 20.94 -1.89
N SER A 311 1.14 20.06 -1.14
CA SER A 311 1.09 20.17 0.32
C SER A 311 2.49 20.18 0.93
N ASP A 312 3.40 19.31 0.47
CA ASP A 312 4.78 19.29 0.92
C ASP A 312 5.56 20.56 0.47
N LEU A 313 5.33 21.03 -0.74
CA LEU A 313 5.91 22.29 -1.22
C LEU A 313 5.46 23.50 -0.38
N ILE A 314 4.20 23.53 0.03
CA ILE A 314 3.67 24.60 0.91
C ILE A 314 4.36 24.56 2.28
N ASP A 315 4.59 23.38 2.85
CA ASP A 315 5.28 23.26 4.14
C ASP A 315 6.75 23.72 4.03
N ILE A 316 7.43 23.38 2.94
CA ILE A 316 8.79 23.86 2.68
C ILE A 316 8.81 25.38 2.53
N ALA A 317 7.86 25.99 1.78
CA ALA A 317 7.75 27.44 1.63
C ALA A 317 7.52 28.14 2.98
N ARG A 318 6.71 27.55 3.86
CA ARG A 318 6.49 28.00 5.24
C ARG A 318 7.69 27.77 6.17
N LYS A 319 8.76 27.14 5.69
CA LYS A 319 9.94 26.76 6.47
C LYS A 319 9.62 25.79 7.63
N ILE A 320 8.58 25.00 7.48
CA ILE A 320 8.27 23.91 8.43
C ILE A 320 9.36 22.85 8.30
N LYS A 321 9.99 22.53 9.41
CA LYS A 321 11.06 21.53 9.51
C LYS A 321 10.55 20.34 10.32
N SER A 322 10.09 19.30 9.65
CA SER A 322 9.81 18.01 10.26
C SER A 322 10.92 17.02 9.92
N PRO A 323 11.43 16.24 10.88
CA PRO A 323 12.33 15.12 10.59
C PRO A 323 11.67 14.18 9.56
N MET A 324 12.45 13.62 8.65
CA MET A 324 11.91 12.84 7.53
C MET A 324 10.95 11.71 7.99
N LEU A 325 11.38 10.88 8.92
CA LEU A 325 10.55 9.81 9.49
C LEU A 325 9.88 10.19 10.83
N GLY A 326 9.83 11.48 11.20
CA GLY A 326 9.15 11.97 12.38
C GLY A 326 9.98 11.99 13.67
N TYR A 327 11.20 11.47 13.67
CA TYR A 327 12.05 11.37 14.85
C TYR A 327 13.26 12.31 14.76
N LYS A 328 13.45 13.18 15.78
CA LYS A 328 14.65 14.03 15.87
C LYS A 328 15.90 13.20 16.18
N ASP A 329 15.75 12.19 17.03
CA ASP A 329 16.83 11.23 17.30
C ASP A 329 16.85 10.18 16.18
N THR A 330 17.73 10.38 15.21
CA THR A 330 17.90 9.47 14.07
C THR A 330 18.54 8.14 14.46
N ASN A 331 19.18 8.05 15.65
CA ASN A 331 19.78 6.82 16.18
C ASN A 331 18.78 5.97 16.97
N LEU A 332 17.59 6.50 17.24
CA LEU A 332 16.54 5.73 17.89
C LEU A 332 16.24 4.47 17.08
N GLN A 333 16.25 3.33 17.75
CA GLN A 333 15.84 2.05 17.15
C GLN A 333 14.56 1.59 17.84
N SER A 334 13.67 0.96 17.08
CA SER A 334 12.39 0.49 17.60
C SER A 334 12.52 -0.55 18.71
N GLY A 335 13.61 -1.33 18.71
CA GLY A 335 13.75 -2.49 19.59
C GLY A 335 12.74 -3.61 19.33
N LEU A 336 11.89 -3.47 18.30
CA LEU A 336 10.87 -4.44 17.94
C LEU A 336 11.45 -5.56 17.07
N SER A 337 11.12 -6.81 17.41
CA SER A 337 11.42 -7.98 16.58
C SER A 337 10.26 -8.26 15.61
N LEU A 338 10.57 -8.60 14.36
CA LEU A 338 9.54 -9.00 13.40
C LEU A 338 9.03 -10.40 13.71
N VAL A 339 7.71 -10.57 13.69
CA VAL A 339 7.05 -11.87 13.83
C VAL A 339 7.24 -12.65 12.52
N LYS A 340 7.74 -13.89 12.62
CA LYS A 340 7.82 -14.79 11.47
C LYS A 340 6.42 -15.20 11.03
N SER A 341 6.23 -15.45 9.74
CA SER A 341 4.94 -15.87 9.19
C SER A 341 4.32 -17.06 9.91
N ASP A 342 5.13 -18.05 10.22
CA ASP A 342 4.70 -19.29 10.90
C ASP A 342 4.19 -19.06 12.33
N ASP A 343 4.65 -18.00 12.99
CA ASP A 343 4.29 -17.66 14.37
C ASP A 343 3.05 -16.74 14.46
N LEU A 344 2.49 -16.33 13.33
CA LEU A 344 1.27 -15.50 13.28
C LEU A 344 0.09 -16.25 13.93
N MET A 345 -0.64 -15.51 14.76
CA MET A 345 -1.85 -16.00 15.43
C MET A 345 -3.08 -15.34 14.81
N SER A 346 -3.95 -16.11 14.17
CA SER A 346 -5.18 -15.61 13.56
C SER A 346 -6.29 -16.65 13.60
N LYS A 347 -7.51 -16.25 13.24
CA LYS A 347 -8.55 -17.16 12.77
C LYS A 347 -8.37 -17.38 11.27
N PHE A 348 -8.71 -18.56 10.78
CA PHE A 348 -8.56 -18.90 9.38
C PHE A 348 -9.85 -19.44 8.80
N TYR A 349 -10.14 -19.06 7.58
CA TYR A 349 -11.04 -19.71 6.66
C TYR A 349 -10.22 -20.70 5.81
N LEU A 350 -10.74 -21.91 5.64
CA LEU A 350 -10.14 -22.96 4.83
C LEU A 350 -11.15 -23.43 3.79
N ARG A 351 -10.73 -23.53 2.53
CA ARG A 351 -11.51 -24.11 1.43
C ARG A 351 -10.84 -25.38 0.94
N LEU A 352 -11.60 -26.49 0.97
CA LEU A 352 -11.15 -27.81 0.55
C LEU A 352 -12.12 -28.34 -0.50
N ARG A 353 -11.64 -28.72 -1.68
CA ARG A 353 -12.43 -29.44 -2.68
C ARG A 353 -12.05 -30.92 -2.62
N VAL A 354 -13.01 -31.76 -2.31
CA VAL A 354 -12.79 -33.17 -1.97
C VAL A 354 -13.84 -34.08 -2.63
N HIS A 355 -13.53 -35.36 -2.76
CA HIS A 355 -14.55 -36.35 -3.15
C HIS A 355 -15.63 -36.46 -2.08
N ASP A 356 -16.90 -36.54 -2.52
CA ASP A 356 -18.05 -36.71 -1.60
C ASP A 356 -18.24 -38.16 -1.26
N GLU A 357 -17.40 -38.67 -0.33
CA GLU A 357 -17.33 -40.04 0.07
C GLU A 357 -17.41 -40.21 1.60
N LEU A 358 -17.85 -41.38 2.03
CA LEU A 358 -17.92 -41.72 3.45
C LEU A 358 -16.54 -41.64 4.11
N GLY A 359 -16.48 -40.96 5.26
CA GLY A 359 -15.28 -40.86 6.09
C GLY A 359 -14.30 -39.75 5.69
N VAL A 360 -14.50 -39.01 4.57
CA VAL A 360 -13.61 -37.93 4.15
C VAL A 360 -13.57 -36.80 5.20
N ILE A 361 -14.72 -36.35 5.67
CA ILE A 361 -14.80 -35.29 6.71
C ILE A 361 -14.13 -35.78 8.01
N ALA A 362 -14.33 -37.01 8.41
CA ALA A 362 -13.71 -37.55 9.61
C ALA A 362 -12.17 -37.57 9.50
N LYS A 363 -11.61 -37.92 8.34
CA LYS A 363 -10.16 -37.87 8.10
C LYS A 363 -9.64 -36.42 8.16
N ILE A 364 -10.32 -35.46 7.51
CA ILE A 364 -9.94 -34.03 7.53
C ILE A 364 -9.93 -33.50 8.96
N THR A 365 -11.01 -33.72 9.72
CA THR A 365 -11.13 -33.22 11.09
C THR A 365 -10.12 -33.87 12.02
N ASN A 366 -9.77 -35.15 11.79
CA ASN A 366 -8.71 -35.84 12.53
C ASN A 366 -7.34 -35.23 12.27
N ILE A 367 -6.99 -34.95 11.01
CA ILE A 367 -5.73 -34.22 10.65
C ILE A 367 -5.70 -32.88 11.32
N MET A 368 -6.78 -32.08 11.25
CA MET A 368 -6.88 -30.79 11.90
C MET A 368 -6.66 -30.91 13.42
N SER A 369 -7.33 -31.82 14.07
CA SER A 369 -7.21 -32.05 15.52
C SER A 369 -5.79 -32.47 15.93
N GLN A 370 -5.14 -33.33 15.18
CA GLN A 370 -3.75 -33.76 15.44
C GLN A 370 -2.73 -32.63 15.29
N ASN A 371 -3.09 -31.54 14.58
CA ASN A 371 -2.28 -30.34 14.42
C ASN A 371 -2.85 -29.15 15.22
N GLU A 372 -3.59 -29.43 16.30
CA GLU A 372 -4.09 -28.40 17.25
C GLU A 372 -5.01 -27.34 16.62
N LEU A 373 -5.73 -27.69 15.56
CA LEU A 373 -6.73 -26.82 14.96
C LEU A 373 -8.11 -27.11 15.53
N SER A 374 -8.68 -26.13 16.23
CA SER A 374 -10.07 -26.16 16.69
C SER A 374 -10.97 -25.49 15.65
N ILE A 375 -12.03 -26.20 15.25
CA ILE A 375 -13.01 -25.73 14.28
C ILE A 375 -14.03 -24.82 14.98
N ASP A 376 -14.26 -23.62 14.42
CA ASP A 376 -15.27 -22.68 14.85
C ASP A 376 -16.59 -22.91 14.10
N SER A 377 -16.53 -22.99 12.76
CA SER A 377 -17.68 -23.26 11.89
C SER A 377 -17.32 -24.21 10.75
N PHE A 378 -18.33 -24.87 10.23
CA PHE A 378 -18.22 -25.81 9.12
C PHE A 378 -19.40 -25.67 8.19
N LEU A 379 -19.15 -25.65 6.87
CA LEU A 379 -20.16 -25.68 5.84
C LEU A 379 -19.75 -26.62 4.71
N GLN A 380 -20.63 -27.52 4.33
CA GLN A 380 -20.50 -28.30 3.11
C GLN A 380 -21.57 -27.86 2.11
N LYS A 381 -21.15 -27.48 0.91
CA LYS A 381 -22.06 -27.12 -0.17
C LYS A 381 -22.27 -28.32 -1.08
N PRO A 382 -23.48 -28.91 -1.13
CA PRO A 382 -23.76 -30.01 -2.05
C PRO A 382 -23.52 -29.55 -3.49
N ASN A 383 -22.78 -30.34 -4.25
CA ASN A 383 -22.65 -30.12 -5.68
C ASN A 383 -23.73 -30.96 -6.40
N SER A 384 -24.65 -30.28 -7.10
CA SER A 384 -25.83 -30.88 -7.71
C SER A 384 -25.53 -31.95 -8.78
N SER A 385 -24.27 -32.17 -9.14
CA SER A 385 -23.91 -33.03 -10.26
C SER A 385 -22.95 -34.18 -9.95
N LYS A 386 -22.40 -34.37 -8.71
CA LYS A 386 -21.19 -35.15 -8.76
C LYS A 386 -20.46 -35.66 -7.54
N ALA A 387 -19.50 -36.51 -7.82
CA ALA A 387 -18.49 -37.15 -7.04
C ALA A 387 -17.63 -36.24 -6.15
N ASP A 388 -17.67 -34.91 -6.29
CA ASP A 388 -16.89 -33.94 -5.49
C ASP A 388 -17.74 -32.85 -4.83
N THR A 389 -17.28 -32.35 -3.72
CA THR A 389 -17.92 -31.29 -2.94
C THR A 389 -16.88 -30.28 -2.46
N THR A 390 -17.32 -29.03 -2.20
CA THR A 390 -16.48 -28.03 -1.53
C THR A 390 -16.88 -27.94 -0.06
N VAL A 391 -15.87 -28.04 0.80
CA VAL A 391 -16.02 -27.95 2.24
C VAL A 391 -15.28 -26.72 2.74
N TYR A 392 -15.96 -25.97 3.58
CA TYR A 392 -15.46 -24.76 4.19
C TYR A 392 -15.36 -24.92 5.69
N PHE A 393 -14.23 -24.51 6.25
CA PHE A 393 -14.03 -24.45 7.69
C PHE A 393 -13.63 -23.05 8.11
N THR A 394 -14.05 -22.62 9.29
CA THR A 394 -13.38 -21.57 10.03
C THR A 394 -12.77 -22.13 11.29
N THR A 395 -11.64 -21.60 11.72
CA THR A 395 -10.94 -22.04 12.93
C THR A 395 -11.12 -21.05 14.06
N HIS A 396 -11.00 -21.49 15.30
CA HIS A 396 -10.63 -20.60 16.40
C HIS A 396 -9.23 -20.03 16.16
N THR A 397 -8.83 -19.00 16.95
CA THR A 397 -7.48 -18.42 16.86
C THR A 397 -6.43 -19.51 17.08
N CYS A 398 -5.55 -19.67 16.11
CA CYS A 398 -4.50 -20.68 16.13
C CYS A 398 -3.24 -20.19 15.41
N LYS A 399 -2.15 -20.93 15.56
CA LYS A 399 -0.86 -20.61 14.93
C LYS A 399 -0.90 -20.95 13.44
N GLN A 400 -0.39 -20.07 12.60
CA GLN A 400 -0.36 -20.26 11.14
C GLN A 400 0.40 -21.53 10.72
N ALA A 401 1.52 -21.84 11.36
CA ALA A 401 2.29 -23.05 11.08
C ALA A 401 1.42 -24.31 11.18
N ASN A 402 0.51 -24.38 12.17
CA ASN A 402 -0.39 -25.52 12.36
C ASN A 402 -1.39 -25.64 11.20
N VAL A 403 -1.90 -24.50 10.70
CA VAL A 403 -2.80 -24.45 9.53
C VAL A 403 -2.06 -24.91 8.29
N LEU A 404 -0.89 -24.36 8.00
CA LEU A 404 -0.09 -24.73 6.82
C LEU A 404 0.24 -26.22 6.81
N LYS A 405 0.65 -26.77 7.97
CA LYS A 405 0.94 -28.20 8.12
C LYS A 405 -0.31 -29.07 7.89
N SER A 406 -1.46 -28.64 8.42
CA SER A 406 -2.72 -29.37 8.20
C SER A 406 -3.13 -29.36 6.74
N LEU A 407 -3.05 -28.21 6.05
CA LEU A 407 -3.38 -28.10 4.63
C LEU A 407 -2.41 -28.92 3.75
N GLU A 408 -1.14 -28.98 4.12
CA GLU A 408 -0.15 -29.83 3.44
C GLU A 408 -0.50 -31.31 3.58
N LEU A 409 -0.80 -31.79 4.80
CA LEU A 409 -1.17 -33.17 5.05
C LEU A 409 -2.48 -33.52 4.35
N ILE A 410 -3.51 -32.68 4.45
CA ILE A 410 -4.78 -32.87 3.76
C ILE A 410 -4.55 -32.91 2.24
N GLY A 411 -3.74 -32.01 1.72
CA GLY A 411 -3.47 -31.90 0.28
C GLY A 411 -2.77 -33.13 -0.34
N ARG A 412 -2.19 -34.03 0.48
CA ARG A 412 -1.57 -35.29 0.05
C ARG A 412 -2.56 -36.45 -0.01
N GLU A 413 -3.76 -36.28 0.55
CA GLU A 413 -4.77 -37.32 0.59
C GLU A 413 -5.42 -37.53 -0.78
N ASN A 414 -5.73 -38.79 -1.13
CA ASN A 414 -6.28 -39.16 -2.43
C ASN A 414 -7.70 -38.67 -2.69
N PHE A 415 -8.42 -38.28 -1.65
CA PHE A 415 -9.76 -37.69 -1.78
C PHE A 415 -9.75 -36.18 -2.09
N VAL A 416 -8.58 -35.52 -2.14
CA VAL A 416 -8.48 -34.11 -2.42
C VAL A 416 -8.43 -33.83 -3.94
N VAL A 417 -9.37 -33.03 -4.44
CA VAL A 417 -9.54 -32.77 -5.86
C VAL A 417 -8.68 -31.56 -6.33
N SER A 418 -8.45 -30.60 -5.45
CA SER A 418 -7.62 -29.43 -5.76
C SER A 418 -6.85 -28.96 -4.52
N LYS A 419 -5.79 -28.17 -4.77
CA LYS A 419 -4.96 -27.65 -3.68
C LYS A 419 -5.81 -26.92 -2.63
N PRO A 420 -5.70 -27.28 -1.34
CA PRO A 420 -6.34 -26.57 -0.24
C PRO A 420 -5.96 -25.08 -0.22
N PHE A 421 -6.89 -24.22 0.18
CA PHE A 421 -6.71 -22.78 0.23
C PHE A 421 -7.13 -22.20 1.58
N MET A 422 -6.49 -21.12 2.01
CA MET A 422 -6.83 -20.42 3.24
C MET A 422 -6.89 -18.90 3.06
N ILE A 423 -7.71 -18.24 3.88
CA ILE A 423 -7.74 -16.79 4.07
C ILE A 423 -7.75 -16.52 5.57
N ARG A 424 -7.02 -15.48 6.02
CA ARG A 424 -7.07 -15.04 7.43
C ARG A 424 -8.34 -14.23 7.67
N ILE A 425 -8.92 -14.40 8.86
CA ILE A 425 -10.08 -13.61 9.33
C ILE A 425 -9.54 -12.57 10.30
N GLU A 426 -9.66 -11.30 9.91
CA GLU A 426 -9.17 -10.16 10.70
C GLU A 426 -10.30 -9.54 11.53
N LYS A 427 -9.97 -9.17 12.78
CA LYS A 427 -10.90 -8.58 13.74
C LYS A 427 -11.03 -7.07 13.56
#